data_a937c261a3d1eeeb8afebd02a9982f46
#
_entry.id   a937c261a3d1eeeb8afebd02a9982f46
#
_cell.length_a   1.000
_cell.length_b   1.000
_cell.length_c   1.000
_cell.angle_alpha   90.00
_cell.angle_beta   90.00
_cell.angle_gamma   90.00
#
_symmetry.space_group_name_H-M   'P 1'
#
loop_
_entity.id
_entity.type
_entity.pdbx_description
1 polymer ?
#
loop_
_entity_poly.entity_id
_entity_poly.type
_entity_poly.pdbx_seq_one_letter_code
_entity_poly.pdbx_strand_id
1 'polypeptide(L)'
;TPIKSSAASDVYKRQVIDVLRFPMIVGVVLWHSFFEGIMGLDIPDSGIPIYHTTSFFISRILASVAVPLFFFISGYLFFFRTAFSVDVYKKKLKSRIKTLLIPYLFWNFVVLVGHWIVTVLSPVQLTSGAYKQVSDYTVCDYLISFWNINGMPVNGALWFIRDLMVMLAFSPLVYWCLRYFRWYILVVLGCIWLVGGTLEIPRMDAVFFFFVGAWFSITGRNFVADFKSFFPWGVALYFLFAIGTIGVRGADGFLYVANAGILLGIVSIIALTAYFVERERWKSSYFLISSCFLVYACHQLPLNMFVRILFKFMSPVSDWQFMLIYIVSPLVIILVNLLLYASLKKLFPHFTAIITGGRG
;
A
#
# COMPACT_ATOMS: atom_id res chain seq x y z
N THR A 1 -32.29 0.04 20.42
CA THR A 1 -31.38 -0.47 19.39
C THR A 1 -30.93 -1.85 19.79
N PRO A 2 -31.17 -2.94 19.01
CA PRO A 2 -30.75 -4.27 19.38
C PRO A 2 -29.22 -4.32 19.50
N ILE A 3 -28.75 -4.87 20.61
CA ILE A 3 -27.35 -5.18 20.84
C ILE A 3 -26.98 -6.21 19.75
N LYS A 4 -26.32 -5.75 18.68
CA LYS A 4 -25.77 -6.67 17.69
C LYS A 4 -24.85 -7.62 18.44
N SER A 5 -25.05 -8.93 18.33
CA SER A 5 -24.20 -9.92 18.97
C SER A 5 -22.72 -9.67 18.60
N SER A 6 -21.78 -10.02 19.46
CA SER A 6 -20.34 -9.80 19.18
C SER A 6 -19.93 -10.42 17.85
N ALA A 7 -20.55 -11.54 17.47
CA ALA A 7 -20.34 -12.20 16.17
C ALA A 7 -20.80 -11.33 14.99
N ALA A 8 -21.99 -10.70 15.07
CA ALA A 8 -22.48 -9.81 14.01
C ALA A 8 -21.59 -8.56 13.86
N SER A 9 -21.12 -8.01 14.99
CA SER A 9 -20.16 -6.90 14.98
C SER A 9 -18.83 -7.26 14.27
N ASP A 10 -18.35 -8.47 14.45
CA ASP A 10 -17.10 -8.91 13.84
C ASP A 10 -17.24 -9.25 12.36
N VAL A 11 -18.39 -9.78 11.94
CA VAL A 11 -18.72 -9.94 10.51
C VAL A 11 -18.76 -8.57 9.82
N TYR A 12 -19.39 -7.59 10.43
CA TYR A 12 -19.45 -6.24 9.90
C TYR A 12 -18.07 -5.60 9.76
N LYS A 13 -17.18 -5.72 10.78
CA LYS A 13 -15.80 -5.24 10.69
C LYS A 13 -15.03 -5.88 9.53
N ARG A 14 -15.19 -7.18 9.32
CA ARG A 14 -14.57 -7.90 8.20
C ARG A 14 -15.10 -7.41 6.85
N GLN A 15 -16.41 -7.21 6.72
CA GLN A 15 -16.99 -6.67 5.49
C GLN A 15 -16.42 -5.28 5.14
N VAL A 16 -16.28 -4.38 6.12
CA VAL A 16 -15.67 -3.06 5.92
C VAL A 16 -14.22 -3.21 5.46
N ILE A 17 -13.42 -4.07 6.10
CA ILE A 17 -12.04 -4.33 5.70
C ILE A 17 -11.97 -4.90 4.27
N ASP A 18 -12.85 -5.84 3.93
CA ASP A 18 -12.84 -6.50 2.63
C ASP A 18 -13.22 -5.54 1.48
N VAL A 19 -14.18 -4.64 1.74
CA VAL A 19 -14.55 -3.59 0.77
C VAL A 19 -13.39 -2.60 0.55
N LEU A 20 -12.63 -2.27 1.60
CA LEU A 20 -11.50 -1.33 1.52
C LEU A 20 -10.31 -1.86 0.71
N ARG A 21 -10.09 -3.18 0.66
CA ARG A 21 -8.86 -3.76 0.09
C ARG A 21 -8.58 -3.33 -1.33
N PHE A 22 -9.54 -3.51 -2.24
CA PHE A 22 -9.31 -3.23 -3.65
C PHE A 22 -9.18 -1.73 -3.94
N PRO A 23 -10.03 -0.82 -3.42
CA PRO A 23 -9.82 0.63 -3.55
C PRO A 23 -8.45 1.09 -3.05
N MET A 24 -7.94 0.50 -1.95
CA MET A 24 -6.60 0.83 -1.46
C MET A 24 -5.49 0.36 -2.40
N ILE A 25 -5.65 -0.80 -3.05
CA ILE A 25 -4.70 -1.22 -4.10
C ILE A 25 -4.74 -0.28 -5.30
N VAL A 26 -5.93 0.19 -5.71
CA VAL A 26 -6.04 1.25 -6.73
C VAL A 26 -5.27 2.51 -6.29
N GLY A 27 -5.41 2.92 -5.02
CA GLY A 27 -4.62 4.01 -4.45
C GLY A 27 -3.10 3.77 -4.55
N VAL A 28 -2.63 2.56 -4.27
CA VAL A 28 -1.19 2.22 -4.42
C VAL A 28 -0.75 2.35 -5.88
N VAL A 29 -1.54 1.89 -6.85
CA VAL A 29 -1.22 2.06 -8.29
C VAL A 29 -1.19 3.53 -8.67
N LEU A 30 -2.16 4.33 -8.20
CA LEU A 30 -2.21 5.78 -8.44
C LEU A 30 -1.02 6.52 -7.81
N TRP A 31 -0.54 6.09 -6.64
CA TRP A 31 0.69 6.63 -6.05
C TRP A 31 1.90 6.46 -6.98
N HIS A 32 2.02 5.29 -7.63
CA HIS A 32 3.10 4.99 -8.55
C HIS A 32 2.89 5.58 -9.97
N SER A 33 1.70 6.12 -10.26
CA SER A 33 1.40 6.78 -11.54
C SER A 33 1.87 8.22 -11.60
N PHE A 34 2.43 8.77 -10.54
CA PHE A 34 2.98 10.13 -10.48
C PHE A 34 4.29 10.18 -11.27
N PHE A 35 4.32 10.92 -12.40
CA PHE A 35 5.42 10.82 -13.36
C PHE A 35 6.75 11.33 -12.82
N GLU A 36 6.74 12.35 -11.96
CA GLU A 36 7.95 12.87 -11.30
C GLU A 36 8.63 11.82 -10.40
N GLY A 37 7.93 10.74 -10.07
CA GLY A 37 8.49 9.57 -9.40
C GLY A 37 9.02 8.50 -10.34
N ILE A 38 8.85 8.62 -11.67
CA ILE A 38 9.31 7.66 -12.67
C ILE A 38 10.65 8.16 -13.24
N MET A 39 11.74 7.53 -12.82
CA MET A 39 13.09 7.91 -13.26
C MET A 39 13.20 7.95 -14.79
N GLY A 40 13.90 8.97 -15.31
CA GLY A 40 14.22 9.11 -16.74
C GLY A 40 13.06 9.57 -17.61
N LEU A 41 12.00 10.12 -17.01
CA LEU A 41 11.01 10.95 -17.72
C LEU A 41 11.40 12.42 -17.53
N ASP A 42 11.38 13.15 -18.63
CA ASP A 42 11.52 14.61 -18.63
C ASP A 42 10.14 15.24 -18.53
N ILE A 43 9.83 15.80 -17.37
CA ILE A 43 8.53 16.41 -17.08
C ILE A 43 8.76 17.94 -16.96
N PRO A 44 8.12 18.74 -17.81
CA PRO A 44 8.26 20.20 -17.72
C PRO A 44 7.78 20.75 -16.38
N ASP A 45 8.55 21.62 -15.76
CA ASP A 45 8.17 22.28 -14.49
C ASP A 45 7.01 23.28 -14.66
N SER A 46 6.79 23.77 -15.88
CA SER A 46 5.77 24.77 -16.21
C SER A 46 5.01 24.41 -17.49
N GLY A 47 3.86 25.03 -17.69
CA GLY A 47 3.03 24.82 -18.89
C GLY A 47 2.03 23.69 -18.80
N ILE A 48 2.04 22.88 -17.69
CA ILE A 48 1.13 21.77 -17.47
C ILE A 48 0.50 21.80 -16.06
N PRO A 49 -0.15 22.93 -15.66
CA PRO A 49 -0.61 23.14 -14.29
C PRO A 49 -1.75 22.19 -13.88
N ILE A 50 -2.63 21.77 -14.81
CA ILE A 50 -3.73 20.87 -14.51
C ILE A 50 -3.17 19.49 -14.14
N TYR A 51 -2.19 18.98 -14.93
CA TYR A 51 -1.53 17.72 -14.62
C TYR A 51 -0.82 17.79 -13.26
N HIS A 52 0.03 18.79 -13.02
CA HIS A 52 0.77 18.91 -11.75
C HIS A 52 -0.14 18.97 -10.54
N THR A 53 -1.22 19.76 -10.60
CA THR A 53 -2.15 19.88 -9.46
C THR A 53 -2.95 18.62 -9.26
N THR A 54 -3.53 18.05 -10.33
CA THR A 54 -4.40 16.89 -10.25
C THR A 54 -3.62 15.63 -9.87
N SER A 55 -2.46 15.39 -10.50
CA SER A 55 -1.63 14.22 -10.20
C SER A 55 -1.09 14.28 -8.77
N PHE A 56 -0.68 15.45 -8.31
CA PHE A 56 -0.25 15.65 -6.92
C PHE A 56 -1.41 15.39 -5.94
N PHE A 57 -2.59 15.96 -6.18
CA PHE A 57 -3.75 15.75 -5.34
C PHE A 57 -4.16 14.28 -5.23
N ILE A 58 -4.27 13.59 -6.38
CA ILE A 58 -4.70 12.19 -6.40
C ILE A 58 -3.60 11.28 -5.87
N SER A 59 -2.38 11.39 -6.42
CA SER A 59 -1.30 10.43 -6.12
C SER A 59 -0.60 10.72 -4.80
N ARG A 60 -0.40 11.98 -4.42
CA ARG A 60 0.40 12.34 -3.23
C ARG A 60 -0.44 12.67 -2.01
N ILE A 61 -1.70 13.08 -2.18
CA ILE A 61 -2.58 13.39 -1.05
C ILE A 61 -3.59 12.24 -0.84
N LEU A 62 -4.46 11.96 -1.80
CA LEU A 62 -5.50 10.94 -1.60
C LEU A 62 -4.93 9.52 -1.48
N ALA A 63 -4.01 9.14 -2.36
CA ALA A 63 -3.45 7.80 -2.39
C ALA A 63 -2.47 7.51 -1.24
N SER A 64 -1.93 8.55 -0.57
CA SER A 64 -1.01 8.41 0.57
C SER A 64 -1.61 7.63 1.75
N VAL A 65 -2.92 7.60 1.87
CA VAL A 65 -3.65 6.89 2.94
C VAL A 65 -3.56 5.37 2.80
N ALA A 66 -3.30 4.85 1.58
CA ALA A 66 -3.44 3.43 1.26
C ALA A 66 -2.49 2.53 2.07
N VAL A 67 -1.19 2.81 2.05
CA VAL A 67 -0.19 1.97 2.72
C VAL A 67 -0.29 2.04 4.24
N PRO A 68 -0.41 3.22 4.88
CA PRO A 68 -0.70 3.34 6.30
C PRO A 68 -1.93 2.56 6.76
N LEU A 69 -3.02 2.61 5.98
CA LEU A 69 -4.22 1.84 6.27
C LEU A 69 -3.99 0.32 6.17
N PHE A 70 -3.16 -0.15 5.22
CA PHE A 70 -2.81 -1.57 5.17
C PHE A 70 -1.98 -2.02 6.39
N PHE A 71 -1.06 -1.21 6.90
CA PHE A 71 -0.35 -1.53 8.15
C PHE A 71 -1.31 -1.55 9.35
N PHE A 72 -2.22 -0.58 9.44
CA PHE A 72 -3.27 -0.56 10.46
C PHE A 72 -4.12 -1.84 10.44
N ILE A 73 -4.66 -2.20 9.27
CA ILE A 73 -5.47 -3.42 9.09
C ILE A 73 -4.66 -4.67 9.43
N SER A 74 -3.38 -4.71 9.06
CA SER A 74 -2.50 -5.87 9.33
C SER A 74 -2.23 -6.04 10.81
N GLY A 75 -1.96 -4.95 11.54
CA GLY A 75 -1.81 -4.95 12.99
C GLY A 75 -3.09 -5.39 13.70
N TYR A 76 -4.24 -4.84 13.27
CA TYR A 76 -5.54 -5.25 13.80
C TYR A 76 -5.82 -6.74 13.60
N LEU A 77 -5.70 -7.26 12.38
CA LEU A 77 -6.02 -8.65 12.05
C LEU A 77 -5.04 -9.66 12.68
N PHE A 78 -3.79 -9.25 12.94
CA PHE A 78 -2.83 -10.14 13.56
C PHE A 78 -3.20 -10.51 14.98
N PHE A 79 -3.71 -9.57 15.78
CA PHE A 79 -4.13 -9.80 17.16
C PHE A 79 -5.62 -10.13 17.30
N PHE A 80 -6.39 -10.05 16.22
CA PHE A 80 -7.85 -10.19 16.25
C PHE A 80 -8.31 -11.56 16.81
N ARG A 81 -9.17 -11.54 17.82
CA ARG A 81 -9.80 -12.72 18.45
C ARG A 81 -8.84 -13.78 19.01
N THR A 82 -7.61 -13.42 19.27
CA THR A 82 -6.63 -14.37 19.81
C THR A 82 -5.98 -13.80 21.07
N ALA A 83 -6.10 -14.54 22.18
CA ALA A 83 -5.21 -14.29 23.31
C ALA A 83 -3.77 -14.55 22.83
N PHE A 84 -2.89 -13.59 23.06
CA PHE A 84 -1.50 -13.72 22.63
C PHE A 84 -0.78 -14.74 23.53
N SER A 85 -0.21 -15.78 22.90
CA SER A 85 0.69 -16.74 23.51
C SER A 85 1.82 -17.08 22.55
N VAL A 86 2.90 -17.66 23.07
CA VAL A 86 4.07 -18.05 22.26
C VAL A 86 3.67 -19.06 21.18
N ASP A 87 2.78 -20.01 21.51
CA ASP A 87 2.32 -21.03 20.55
C ASP A 87 1.45 -20.44 19.46
N VAL A 88 0.55 -19.53 19.81
CA VAL A 88 -0.28 -18.79 18.86
C VAL A 88 0.62 -17.95 17.94
N TYR A 89 1.62 -17.29 18.49
CA TYR A 89 2.60 -16.53 17.72
C TYR A 89 3.35 -17.40 16.71
N LYS A 90 3.96 -18.52 17.17
CA LYS A 90 4.69 -19.46 16.31
C LYS A 90 3.80 -20.00 15.19
N LYS A 91 2.55 -20.39 15.49
CA LYS A 91 1.57 -20.86 14.50
C LYS A 91 1.26 -19.79 13.46
N LYS A 92 1.01 -18.55 13.89
CA LYS A 92 0.76 -17.42 13.00
C LYS A 92 1.98 -17.13 12.11
N LEU A 93 3.18 -17.08 12.69
CA LEU A 93 4.42 -16.81 11.94
C LEU A 93 4.68 -17.88 10.89
N LYS A 94 4.52 -19.18 11.23
CA LYS A 94 4.62 -20.30 10.26
C LYS A 94 3.63 -20.16 9.10
N SER A 95 2.41 -19.71 9.38
CA SER A 95 1.41 -19.41 8.33
C SER A 95 1.89 -18.27 7.41
N ARG A 96 2.58 -17.24 7.95
CA ARG A 96 3.07 -16.09 7.18
C ARG A 96 4.21 -16.44 6.22
N ILE A 97 4.97 -17.49 6.47
CA ILE A 97 5.94 -18.02 5.49
C ILE A 97 5.22 -18.35 4.17
N LYS A 98 4.10 -19.07 4.24
CA LYS A 98 3.33 -19.44 3.05
C LYS A 98 2.58 -18.27 2.42
N THR A 99 2.06 -17.34 3.24
CA THR A 99 1.17 -16.28 2.75
C THR A 99 1.86 -14.96 2.43
N LEU A 100 3.11 -14.76 2.85
CA LEU A 100 3.87 -13.54 2.61
C LEU A 100 5.26 -13.83 2.03
N LEU A 101 6.09 -14.67 2.70
CA LEU A 101 7.49 -14.86 2.31
C LEU A 101 7.61 -15.56 0.94
N ILE A 102 6.87 -16.63 0.70
CA ILE A 102 6.93 -17.33 -0.60
C ILE A 102 6.47 -16.42 -1.75
N PRO A 103 5.31 -15.74 -1.68
CA PRO A 103 4.94 -14.75 -2.70
C PRO A 103 5.95 -13.61 -2.83
N TYR A 104 6.50 -13.12 -1.73
CA TYR A 104 7.53 -12.07 -1.73
C TYR A 104 8.77 -12.49 -2.54
N LEU A 105 9.31 -13.68 -2.27
CA LEU A 105 10.48 -14.20 -2.99
C LEU A 105 10.16 -14.45 -4.46
N PHE A 106 9.00 -15.02 -4.76
CA PHE A 106 8.56 -15.28 -6.14
C PHE A 106 8.48 -13.99 -6.96
N TRP A 107 7.83 -12.95 -6.47
CA TRP A 107 7.64 -11.72 -7.23
C TRP A 107 8.91 -10.86 -7.34
N ASN A 108 9.81 -10.93 -6.35
CA ASN A 108 11.15 -10.35 -6.50
C ASN A 108 11.95 -11.10 -7.58
N PHE A 109 11.87 -12.44 -7.61
CA PHE A 109 12.52 -13.23 -8.63
C PHE A 109 11.99 -12.92 -10.05
N VAL A 110 10.66 -12.81 -10.21
CA VAL A 110 10.04 -12.43 -11.50
C VAL A 110 10.55 -11.09 -12.00
N VAL A 111 10.63 -10.08 -11.13
CA VAL A 111 11.14 -8.75 -11.51
C VAL A 111 12.63 -8.79 -11.81
N LEU A 112 13.42 -9.54 -11.05
CA LEU A 112 14.85 -9.73 -11.31
C LEU A 112 15.10 -10.36 -12.69
N VAL A 113 14.35 -11.42 -13.02
CA VAL A 113 14.41 -12.05 -14.35
C VAL A 113 13.96 -11.06 -15.43
N GLY A 114 12.90 -10.30 -15.19
CA GLY A 114 12.45 -9.24 -16.11
C GLY A 114 13.53 -8.22 -16.41
N HIS A 115 14.23 -7.73 -15.38
CA HIS A 115 15.36 -6.82 -15.53
C HIS A 115 16.50 -7.45 -16.32
N TRP A 116 16.83 -8.72 -16.04
CA TRP A 116 17.86 -9.44 -16.76
C TRP A 116 17.53 -9.58 -18.25
N ILE A 117 16.28 -10.00 -18.59
CA ILE A 117 15.82 -10.11 -19.97
C ILE A 117 15.92 -8.76 -20.70
N VAL A 118 15.46 -7.69 -20.06
CA VAL A 118 15.53 -6.33 -20.64
C VAL A 118 16.99 -5.91 -20.89
N THR A 119 17.91 -6.20 -19.97
CA THR A 119 19.33 -5.88 -20.12
C THR A 119 19.98 -6.66 -21.27
N VAL A 120 19.61 -7.93 -21.45
CA VAL A 120 20.17 -8.80 -22.52
C VAL A 120 19.59 -8.45 -23.90
N LEU A 121 18.29 -8.16 -23.97
CA LEU A 121 17.61 -7.92 -25.26
C LEU A 121 17.68 -6.47 -25.73
N SER A 122 18.00 -5.53 -24.87
CA SER A 122 18.06 -4.12 -25.23
C SER A 122 19.48 -3.58 -25.06
N PRO A 123 20.17 -3.20 -26.15
CA PRO A 123 21.48 -2.54 -26.09
C PRO A 123 21.38 -1.11 -25.55
N VAL A 124 20.17 -0.55 -25.41
CA VAL A 124 19.92 0.75 -24.81
C VAL A 124 19.72 0.58 -23.33
N GLN A 125 20.47 1.32 -22.52
CA GLN A 125 20.26 1.36 -21.07
C GLN A 125 18.82 1.86 -20.78
N LEU A 126 17.90 0.94 -20.55
CA LEU A 126 16.54 1.24 -20.13
C LEU A 126 16.46 1.59 -18.62
N THR A 127 17.58 1.43 -17.93
CA THR A 127 17.76 1.88 -16.54
C THR A 127 18.39 3.26 -16.55
N SER A 128 17.99 4.10 -15.61
CA SER A 128 18.47 5.48 -15.46
C SER A 128 19.98 5.62 -15.16
N GLY A 129 20.77 4.55 -15.19
CA GLY A 129 22.17 4.54 -14.77
C GLY A 129 22.40 4.69 -13.26
N ALA A 130 21.34 4.92 -12.49
CA ALA A 130 21.42 5.12 -11.04
C ALA A 130 21.65 3.81 -10.27
N TYR A 131 21.42 2.65 -10.89
CA TYR A 131 21.59 1.35 -10.27
C TYR A 131 22.56 0.48 -11.11
N LYS A 132 23.34 -0.34 -10.40
CA LYS A 132 24.18 -1.36 -11.01
C LYS A 132 23.33 -2.26 -11.94
N GLN A 133 23.85 -2.56 -13.13
CA GLN A 133 23.13 -3.46 -14.06
C GLN A 133 23.11 -4.88 -13.51
N VAL A 134 22.01 -5.60 -13.76
CA VAL A 134 21.85 -6.98 -13.28
C VAL A 134 22.91 -7.93 -13.87
N SER A 135 23.44 -7.63 -15.08
CA SER A 135 24.59 -8.32 -15.68
C SER A 135 25.86 -8.25 -14.84
N ASP A 136 26.02 -7.19 -14.05
CA ASP A 136 27.22 -6.91 -13.26
C ASP A 136 27.06 -7.33 -11.79
N TYR A 137 25.95 -8.00 -11.45
CA TYR A 137 25.67 -8.44 -10.08
C TYR A 137 26.61 -9.54 -9.65
N THR A 138 27.21 -9.37 -8.47
CA THR A 138 27.85 -10.45 -7.72
C THR A 138 26.79 -11.30 -7.01
N VAL A 139 27.17 -12.46 -6.49
CA VAL A 139 26.27 -13.29 -5.66
C VAL A 139 25.70 -12.50 -4.48
N CYS A 140 26.50 -11.63 -3.88
CA CYS A 140 26.06 -10.75 -2.79
C CYS A 140 25.00 -9.75 -3.25
N ASP A 141 25.16 -9.15 -4.43
CA ASP A 141 24.20 -8.23 -5.02
C ASP A 141 22.85 -8.90 -5.26
N TYR A 142 22.84 -10.17 -5.74
CA TYR A 142 21.61 -10.94 -5.89
C TYR A 142 20.91 -11.18 -4.56
N LEU A 143 21.63 -11.55 -3.50
CA LEU A 143 21.05 -11.75 -2.17
C LEU A 143 20.50 -10.44 -1.59
N ILE A 144 21.29 -9.36 -1.68
CA ILE A 144 20.89 -8.04 -1.21
C ILE A 144 19.65 -7.54 -1.97
N SER A 145 19.55 -7.78 -3.28
CA SER A 145 18.42 -7.29 -4.10
C SER A 145 17.06 -7.79 -3.62
N PHE A 146 17.01 -8.96 -2.97
CA PHE A 146 15.78 -9.49 -2.38
C PHE A 146 15.37 -8.82 -1.07
N TRP A 147 16.35 -8.37 -0.27
CA TRP A 147 16.08 -7.84 1.07
C TRP A 147 16.77 -6.51 1.35
N ASN A 148 17.10 -5.75 0.40
CA ASN A 148 17.93 -4.54 0.53
C ASN A 148 17.66 -3.76 1.83
N ILE A 149 18.65 -3.76 2.73
CA ILE A 149 18.55 -3.11 4.04
C ILE A 149 18.62 -1.59 3.90
N ASN A 150 19.38 -1.10 2.93
CA ASN A 150 19.63 0.32 2.70
C ASN A 150 18.74 0.91 1.59
N GLY A 151 17.66 0.21 1.20
CA GLY A 151 16.81 0.69 0.12
C GLY A 151 15.59 -0.20 -0.13
N MET A 152 15.10 -0.16 -1.37
CA MET A 152 13.97 -0.97 -1.80
C MET A 152 14.42 -2.34 -2.28
N PRO A 153 13.61 -3.41 -2.13
CA PRO A 153 13.85 -4.68 -2.80
C PRO A 153 13.83 -4.48 -4.32
N VAL A 154 14.31 -5.46 -5.10
CA VAL A 154 14.35 -5.39 -6.57
C VAL A 154 12.95 -5.15 -7.16
N ASN A 155 11.92 -5.76 -6.61
CA ASN A 155 10.54 -5.33 -6.83
C ASN A 155 10.21 -4.23 -5.81
N GLY A 156 10.41 -2.98 -6.20
CA GLY A 156 10.25 -1.83 -5.32
C GLY A 156 8.91 -1.77 -4.59
N ALA A 157 7.80 -2.21 -5.24
CA ALA A 157 6.49 -2.22 -4.60
C ALA A 157 6.44 -3.12 -3.34
N LEU A 158 7.26 -4.17 -3.27
CA LEU A 158 7.20 -5.14 -2.18
C LEU A 158 7.85 -4.69 -0.86
N TRP A 159 8.37 -3.45 -0.78
CA TRP A 159 8.89 -2.92 0.48
C TRP A 159 7.87 -3.00 1.62
N PHE A 160 6.58 -2.78 1.33
CA PHE A 160 5.52 -2.90 2.32
C PHE A 160 5.42 -4.32 2.90
N ILE A 161 5.52 -5.37 2.05
CA ILE A 161 5.48 -6.78 2.53
C ILE A 161 6.72 -7.11 3.36
N ARG A 162 7.91 -6.61 2.97
CA ARG A 162 9.14 -6.76 3.73
C ARG A 162 8.98 -6.19 5.14
N ASP A 163 8.56 -4.93 5.23
CA ASP A 163 8.38 -4.24 6.50
C ASP A 163 7.26 -4.87 7.34
N LEU A 164 6.18 -5.33 6.69
CA LEU A 164 5.14 -6.08 7.37
C LEU A 164 5.67 -7.40 7.96
N MET A 165 6.53 -8.15 7.26
CA MET A 165 7.13 -9.37 7.80
C MET A 165 7.98 -9.07 9.02
N VAL A 166 8.73 -7.97 9.01
CA VAL A 166 9.50 -7.50 10.19
C VAL A 166 8.56 -7.18 11.36
N MET A 167 7.49 -6.40 11.12
CA MET A 167 6.52 -6.08 12.18
C MET A 167 5.86 -7.34 12.77
N LEU A 168 5.57 -8.34 11.93
CA LEU A 168 5.02 -9.61 12.39
C LEU A 168 6.03 -10.42 13.21
N ALA A 169 7.31 -10.41 12.85
CA ALA A 169 8.37 -11.03 13.63
C ALA A 169 8.52 -10.35 15.00
N PHE A 170 8.43 -9.02 15.05
CA PHE A 170 8.49 -8.24 16.29
C PHE A 170 7.13 -8.10 17.00
N SER A 171 6.08 -8.80 16.59
CA SER A 171 4.76 -8.72 17.23
C SER A 171 4.72 -9.07 18.73
N PRO A 172 5.60 -9.94 19.30
CA PRO A 172 5.70 -10.11 20.75
C PRO A 172 6.12 -8.83 21.48
N LEU A 173 7.06 -8.08 20.91
CA LEU A 173 7.47 -6.77 21.44
C LEU A 173 6.34 -5.75 21.35
N VAL A 174 5.62 -5.72 20.20
CA VAL A 174 4.43 -4.87 20.02
C VAL A 174 3.38 -5.14 21.09
N TYR A 175 3.08 -6.42 21.34
CA TYR A 175 2.15 -6.84 22.39
C TYR A 175 2.60 -6.38 23.77
N TRP A 176 3.86 -6.61 24.12
CA TRP A 176 4.43 -6.23 25.40
C TRP A 176 4.40 -4.70 25.60
N CYS A 177 4.84 -3.92 24.61
CA CYS A 177 4.79 -2.46 24.65
C CYS A 177 3.37 -1.94 24.88
N LEU A 178 2.38 -2.48 24.16
CA LEU A 178 0.98 -2.07 24.30
C LEU A 178 0.37 -2.48 25.64
N ARG A 179 0.81 -3.60 26.21
CA ARG A 179 0.36 -4.04 27.54
C ARG A 179 0.96 -3.18 28.67
N TYR A 180 2.23 -2.78 28.56
CA TYR A 180 2.93 -2.04 29.59
C TYR A 180 2.68 -0.53 29.47
N PHE A 181 2.92 0.05 28.30
CA PHE A 181 2.80 1.50 28.06
C PHE A 181 1.39 1.93 27.63
N ARG A 182 0.49 0.97 27.35
CA ARG A 182 -0.90 1.24 26.92
C ARG A 182 -0.94 2.18 25.71
N TRP A 183 -1.79 3.22 25.73
CA TRP A 183 -1.93 4.18 24.63
C TRP A 183 -0.81 5.23 24.60
N TYR A 184 -0.02 5.38 25.67
CA TYR A 184 1.09 6.35 25.70
C TYR A 184 2.13 6.05 24.62
N ILE A 185 2.41 4.79 24.35
CA ILE A 185 3.34 4.41 23.28
C ILE A 185 2.85 4.88 21.90
N LEU A 186 1.53 4.91 21.65
CA LEU A 186 0.96 5.40 20.40
C LEU A 186 1.18 6.91 20.23
N VAL A 187 1.09 7.67 21.33
CA VAL A 187 1.38 9.12 21.30
C VAL A 187 2.84 9.36 20.95
N VAL A 188 3.76 8.64 21.61
CA VAL A 188 5.20 8.77 21.35
C VAL A 188 5.52 8.42 19.90
N LEU A 189 5.08 7.25 19.42
CA LEU A 189 5.31 6.82 18.03
C LEU A 189 4.63 7.76 17.04
N GLY A 190 3.43 8.25 17.36
CA GLY A 190 2.71 9.20 16.52
C GLY A 190 3.41 10.55 16.42
N CYS A 191 3.95 11.08 17.51
CA CYS A 191 4.74 12.30 17.49
C CYS A 191 6.02 12.14 16.64
N ILE A 192 6.76 11.03 16.85
CA ILE A 192 7.97 10.73 16.04
C ILE A 192 7.62 10.65 14.56
N TRP A 193 6.53 9.93 14.21
CA TRP A 193 6.07 9.81 12.83
C TRP A 193 5.61 11.15 12.25
N LEU A 194 4.84 11.94 13.01
CA LEU A 194 4.30 13.21 12.57
C LEU A 194 5.40 14.22 12.21
N VAL A 195 6.47 14.25 13.00
CA VAL A 195 7.63 15.13 12.74
C VAL A 195 8.60 14.57 11.68
N GLY A 196 8.25 13.47 11.02
CA GLY A 196 9.07 12.90 9.96
C GLY A 196 10.24 12.06 10.45
N GLY A 197 10.15 11.51 11.67
CA GLY A 197 11.15 10.56 12.16
C GLY A 197 11.26 9.36 11.22
N THR A 198 12.48 8.99 10.86
CA THR A 198 12.78 7.94 9.90
C THR A 198 13.36 6.70 10.57
N LEU A 199 12.96 5.55 10.08
CA LEU A 199 13.58 4.25 10.28
C LEU A 199 13.75 3.61 8.91
N GLU A 200 14.83 2.86 8.73
CA GLU A 200 15.08 2.20 7.44
C GLU A 200 14.20 0.97 7.26
N ILE A 201 14.25 0.03 8.19
CA ILE A 201 13.47 -1.21 8.18
C ILE A 201 13.13 -1.63 9.62
N PRO A 202 11.86 -1.74 9.98
CA PRO A 202 10.69 -1.30 9.21
C PRO A 202 10.58 0.22 9.21
N ARG A 203 10.01 0.80 8.15
CA ARG A 203 9.76 2.25 8.08
C ARG A 203 8.84 2.71 9.20
N MET A 204 8.95 3.98 9.60
CA MET A 204 8.16 4.52 10.71
C MET A 204 6.65 4.44 10.47
N ASP A 205 6.19 4.52 9.20
CA ASP A 205 4.80 4.26 8.82
C ASP A 205 4.34 2.85 9.25
N ALA A 206 5.18 1.83 8.99
CA ALA A 206 4.88 0.45 9.36
C ALA A 206 4.77 0.29 10.87
N VAL A 207 5.70 0.88 11.61
CA VAL A 207 5.70 0.81 13.08
C VAL A 207 4.44 1.47 13.64
N PHE A 208 4.23 2.75 13.33
CA PHE A 208 3.16 3.51 13.95
C PHE A 208 1.77 2.91 13.63
N PHE A 209 1.44 2.70 12.36
CA PHE A 209 0.11 2.24 11.99
C PHE A 209 -0.16 0.78 12.37
N PHE A 210 0.87 -0.08 12.37
CA PHE A 210 0.71 -1.45 12.89
C PHE A 210 0.42 -1.45 14.39
N PHE A 211 1.11 -0.60 15.19
CA PHE A 211 0.83 -0.44 16.62
C PHE A 211 -0.59 0.08 16.87
N VAL A 212 -1.05 1.07 16.10
CA VAL A 212 -2.43 1.59 16.23
C VAL A 212 -3.45 0.48 15.95
N GLY A 213 -3.30 -0.27 14.87
CA GLY A 213 -4.17 -1.40 14.55
C GLY A 213 -4.16 -2.50 15.62
N ALA A 214 -2.97 -2.88 16.10
CA ALA A 214 -2.78 -3.84 17.18
C ALA A 214 -3.48 -3.38 18.48
N TRP A 215 -3.38 -2.09 18.81
CA TRP A 215 -4.02 -1.53 19.99
C TRP A 215 -5.55 -1.68 19.97
N PHE A 216 -6.22 -1.35 18.85
CA PHE A 216 -7.65 -1.56 18.70
C PHE A 216 -8.04 -3.02 18.91
N SER A 217 -7.24 -3.95 18.42
CA SER A 217 -7.50 -5.38 18.55
C SER A 217 -7.27 -5.89 19.97
N ILE A 218 -6.15 -5.53 20.60
CA ILE A 218 -5.78 -5.97 21.96
C ILE A 218 -6.72 -5.40 23.00
N THR A 219 -7.19 -4.16 22.82
CA THR A 219 -8.15 -3.51 23.76
C THR A 219 -9.59 -3.94 23.50
N GLY A 220 -9.88 -4.68 22.42
CA GLY A 220 -11.24 -5.07 22.04
C GLY A 220 -12.12 -3.92 21.54
N ARG A 221 -11.54 -2.73 21.26
CA ARG A 221 -12.30 -1.60 20.73
C ARG A 221 -12.76 -1.82 19.30
N ASN A 222 -13.90 -1.25 18.98
CA ASN A 222 -14.48 -1.34 17.65
C ASN A 222 -14.12 -0.11 16.81
N PHE A 223 -12.96 -0.14 16.14
CA PHE A 223 -12.49 0.97 15.31
C PHE A 223 -13.51 1.41 14.24
N VAL A 224 -14.29 0.45 13.69
CA VAL A 224 -15.32 0.78 12.68
C VAL A 224 -16.43 1.61 13.28
N ALA A 225 -16.90 1.27 14.49
CA ALA A 225 -17.92 2.03 15.19
C ALA A 225 -17.38 3.39 15.66
N ASP A 226 -16.16 3.38 16.22
CA ASP A 226 -15.50 4.60 16.70
C ASP A 226 -15.30 5.61 15.54
N PHE A 227 -14.80 5.17 14.41
CA PHE A 227 -14.53 6.05 13.25
C PHE A 227 -15.82 6.44 12.50
N LYS A 228 -16.80 5.55 12.40
CA LYS A 228 -18.10 5.87 11.78
C LYS A 228 -18.80 7.05 12.43
N SER A 229 -18.58 7.28 13.72
CA SER A 229 -19.19 8.42 14.43
C SER A 229 -18.78 9.78 13.86
N PHE A 230 -17.64 9.84 13.15
CA PHE A 230 -17.17 11.06 12.49
C PHE A 230 -17.82 11.32 11.11
N PHE A 231 -18.60 10.39 10.57
CA PHE A 231 -19.32 10.61 9.31
C PHE A 231 -20.57 11.48 9.52
N PRO A 232 -20.90 12.46 8.63
CA PRO A 232 -20.20 12.84 7.39
C PRO A 232 -19.11 13.91 7.59
N TRP A 233 -19.03 14.55 8.75
CA TRP A 233 -18.17 15.70 9.00
C TRP A 233 -16.68 15.39 8.83
N GLY A 234 -16.24 14.20 9.25
CA GLY A 234 -14.86 13.78 9.07
C GLY A 234 -14.47 13.70 7.61
N VAL A 235 -15.37 13.22 6.74
CA VAL A 235 -15.13 13.14 5.29
C VAL A 235 -15.04 14.54 4.70
N ALA A 236 -15.96 15.45 5.06
CA ALA A 236 -15.94 16.84 4.59
C ALA A 236 -14.65 17.56 5.05
N LEU A 237 -14.28 17.38 6.32
CA LEU A 237 -13.05 17.96 6.87
C LEU A 237 -11.81 17.41 6.15
N TYR A 238 -11.76 16.11 5.86
CA TYR A 238 -10.65 15.52 5.11
C TYR A 238 -10.50 16.14 3.72
N PHE A 239 -11.61 16.31 2.98
CA PHE A 239 -11.53 16.94 1.65
C PHE A 239 -11.08 18.40 1.72
N LEU A 240 -11.59 19.19 2.67
CA LEU A 240 -11.12 20.56 2.89
C LEU A 240 -9.63 20.59 3.24
N PHE A 241 -9.20 19.67 4.09
CA PHE A 241 -7.80 19.56 4.49
C PHE A 241 -6.91 19.11 3.31
N ALA A 242 -7.36 18.15 2.51
CA ALA A 242 -6.66 17.67 1.32
C ALA A 242 -6.49 18.77 0.27
N ILE A 243 -7.52 19.60 0.05
CA ILE A 243 -7.43 20.78 -0.84
C ILE A 243 -6.44 21.80 -0.26
N GLY A 244 -6.53 22.10 1.06
CA GLY A 244 -5.62 23.01 1.73
C GLY A 244 -4.15 22.55 1.66
N THR A 245 -3.89 21.24 1.64
CA THR A 245 -2.55 20.66 1.52
C THR A 245 -1.89 21.02 0.18
N ILE A 246 -2.65 21.25 -0.89
CA ILE A 246 -2.11 21.73 -2.17
C ILE A 246 -1.48 23.11 -1.99
N GLY A 247 -2.13 23.99 -1.25
CA GLY A 247 -1.67 25.38 -1.03
C GLY A 247 -0.38 25.50 -0.21
N VAL A 248 -0.02 24.46 0.55
CA VAL A 248 1.23 24.44 1.35
C VAL A 248 2.33 23.57 0.71
N ARG A 249 2.15 23.15 -0.55
CA ARG A 249 3.15 22.36 -1.28
C ARG A 249 4.45 23.14 -1.39
N GLY A 250 5.56 22.54 -0.94
CA GLY A 250 6.89 23.15 -0.96
C GLY A 250 7.16 24.14 0.18
N ALA A 251 6.20 24.40 1.07
CA ALA A 251 6.42 25.23 2.26
C ALA A 251 7.06 24.41 3.40
N ASP A 252 7.78 25.11 4.27
CA ASP A 252 8.23 24.55 5.54
C ASP A 252 7.02 24.07 6.33
N GLY A 253 7.07 22.82 6.80
CA GLY A 253 5.93 22.23 7.52
C GLY A 253 4.92 21.46 6.65
N PHE A 254 5.08 21.42 5.31
CA PHE A 254 4.28 20.59 4.41
C PHE A 254 4.14 19.14 4.92
N LEU A 255 5.25 18.57 5.42
CA LEU A 255 5.28 17.20 5.94
C LEU A 255 4.29 16.99 7.09
N TYR A 256 4.19 17.93 8.02
CA TYR A 256 3.28 17.81 9.18
C TYR A 256 1.81 17.85 8.73
N VAL A 257 1.51 18.73 7.77
CA VAL A 257 0.18 18.84 7.18
C VAL A 257 -0.17 17.57 6.42
N ALA A 258 0.72 17.06 5.59
CA ALA A 258 0.52 15.82 4.84
C ALA A 258 0.30 14.61 5.78
N ASN A 259 1.11 14.47 6.81
CA ASN A 259 0.98 13.38 7.79
C ASN A 259 -0.33 13.51 8.58
N ALA A 260 -0.72 14.70 9.03
CA ALA A 260 -2.02 14.92 9.67
C ALA A 260 -3.18 14.57 8.72
N GLY A 261 -3.03 14.89 7.42
CA GLY A 261 -3.96 14.50 6.37
C GLY A 261 -4.13 12.99 6.24
N ILE A 262 -3.07 12.20 6.38
CA ILE A 262 -3.13 10.73 6.36
C ILE A 262 -3.99 10.21 7.52
N LEU A 263 -3.83 10.74 8.73
CA LEU A 263 -4.65 10.34 9.88
C LEU A 263 -6.13 10.63 9.65
N LEU A 264 -6.46 11.84 9.21
CA LEU A 264 -7.83 12.23 8.87
C LEU A 264 -8.38 11.36 7.74
N GLY A 265 -7.56 11.07 6.73
CA GLY A 265 -7.93 10.23 5.60
C GLY A 265 -8.27 8.80 6.00
N ILE A 266 -7.48 8.17 6.89
CA ILE A 266 -7.77 6.83 7.42
C ILE A 266 -9.11 6.80 8.14
N VAL A 267 -9.35 7.74 9.05
CA VAL A 267 -10.63 7.84 9.78
C VAL A 267 -11.78 8.03 8.79
N SER A 268 -11.62 8.95 7.84
CA SER A 268 -12.66 9.32 6.88
C SER A 268 -13.02 8.18 5.93
N ILE A 269 -12.03 7.46 5.38
CA ILE A 269 -12.29 6.37 4.42
C ILE A 269 -12.92 5.16 5.11
N ILE A 270 -12.54 4.87 6.36
CA ILE A 270 -13.18 3.83 7.17
C ILE A 270 -14.63 4.26 7.50
N ALA A 271 -14.84 5.50 7.91
CA ALA A 271 -16.16 6.03 8.23
C ALA A 271 -17.11 5.99 7.02
N LEU A 272 -16.63 6.45 5.86
CA LEU A 272 -17.35 6.42 4.59
C LEU A 272 -17.73 4.99 4.18
N THR A 273 -16.75 4.09 4.23
CA THR A 273 -16.96 2.67 3.88
C THR A 273 -17.95 2.01 4.83
N ALA A 274 -17.80 2.24 6.14
CA ALA A 274 -18.71 1.72 7.15
C ALA A 274 -20.17 2.18 6.92
N TYR A 275 -20.34 3.45 6.56
CA TYR A 275 -21.65 4.02 6.25
C TYR A 275 -22.33 3.36 5.06
N PHE A 276 -21.58 3.12 3.95
CA PHE A 276 -22.15 2.50 2.75
C PHE A 276 -22.33 0.98 2.88
N VAL A 277 -21.44 0.30 3.60
CA VAL A 277 -21.57 -1.14 3.90
C VAL A 277 -22.80 -1.40 4.77
N GLU A 278 -23.05 -0.60 5.79
CA GLU A 278 -24.25 -0.75 6.66
C GLU A 278 -25.56 -0.56 5.89
N ARG A 279 -25.55 0.25 4.84
CA ARG A 279 -26.71 0.46 3.94
C ARG A 279 -26.74 -0.53 2.77
N GLU A 280 -25.90 -1.54 2.79
CA GLU A 280 -25.77 -2.56 1.74
C GLU A 280 -25.50 -1.99 0.33
N ARG A 281 -25.06 -0.74 0.24
CA ARG A 281 -24.72 -0.10 -1.04
C ARG A 281 -23.37 -0.53 -1.56
N TRP A 282 -22.41 -0.81 -0.68
CA TRP A 282 -21.09 -1.30 -1.03
C TRP A 282 -20.95 -2.75 -0.55
N LYS A 283 -20.70 -3.64 -1.51
CA LYS A 283 -20.49 -5.08 -1.26
C LYS A 283 -19.09 -5.44 -1.75
N SER A 284 -18.42 -6.31 -1.01
CA SER A 284 -17.14 -6.84 -1.42
C SER A 284 -17.32 -7.82 -2.58
N SER A 285 -16.47 -7.72 -3.61
CA SER A 285 -16.34 -8.73 -4.66
C SER A 285 -15.23 -9.69 -4.28
N TYR A 286 -15.55 -10.99 -4.19
CA TYR A 286 -14.55 -12.02 -3.92
C TYR A 286 -13.41 -12.00 -4.96
N PHE A 287 -13.75 -11.81 -6.24
CA PHE A 287 -12.77 -11.71 -7.31
C PHE A 287 -11.79 -10.55 -7.09
N LEU A 288 -12.30 -9.35 -6.80
CA LEU A 288 -11.46 -8.18 -6.55
C LEU A 288 -10.59 -8.34 -5.30
N ILE A 289 -11.14 -8.88 -4.21
CA ILE A 289 -10.37 -9.13 -2.98
C ILE A 289 -9.22 -10.10 -3.25
N SER A 290 -9.50 -11.19 -3.97
CA SER A 290 -8.51 -12.23 -4.24
C SER A 290 -7.42 -11.76 -5.21
N SER A 291 -7.74 -10.86 -6.15
CA SER A 291 -6.80 -10.29 -7.11
C SER A 291 -5.86 -9.23 -6.51
N CYS A 292 -6.21 -8.64 -5.36
CA CYS A 292 -5.46 -7.52 -4.74
C CYS A 292 -3.96 -7.77 -4.66
N PHE A 293 -3.55 -8.96 -4.25
CA PHE A 293 -2.12 -9.24 -4.07
C PHE A 293 -1.37 -9.29 -5.41
N LEU A 294 -1.97 -9.87 -6.44
CA LEU A 294 -1.35 -9.93 -7.76
C LEU A 294 -1.25 -8.54 -8.38
N VAL A 295 -2.34 -7.76 -8.34
CA VAL A 295 -2.31 -6.37 -8.82
C VAL A 295 -1.22 -5.58 -8.09
N TYR A 296 -1.13 -5.72 -6.76
CA TYR A 296 -0.10 -5.08 -5.96
C TYR A 296 1.33 -5.50 -6.34
N ALA A 297 1.58 -6.79 -6.55
CA ALA A 297 2.92 -7.29 -6.83
C ALA A 297 3.40 -7.01 -8.26
N CYS A 298 2.46 -6.87 -9.21
CA CYS A 298 2.75 -6.76 -10.65
C CYS A 298 2.59 -5.36 -11.23
N HIS A 299 2.11 -4.35 -10.49
CA HIS A 299 1.75 -3.08 -11.14
C HIS A 299 2.94 -2.20 -11.51
N GLN A 300 3.98 -2.10 -10.67
CA GLN A 300 4.96 -1.02 -10.75
C GLN A 300 5.82 -1.09 -12.01
N LEU A 301 6.42 -2.26 -12.31
CA LEU A 301 7.30 -2.39 -13.47
C LEU A 301 6.53 -2.21 -14.79
N PRO A 302 5.39 -2.90 -15.04
CA PRO A 302 4.61 -2.69 -16.25
C PRO A 302 4.06 -1.26 -16.37
N LEU A 303 3.67 -0.61 -15.26
CA LEU A 303 3.23 0.77 -15.26
C LEU A 303 4.32 1.72 -15.75
N ASN A 304 5.52 1.61 -15.17
CA ASN A 304 6.66 2.43 -15.57
C ASN A 304 7.03 2.22 -17.05
N MET A 305 7.03 0.97 -17.51
CA MET A 305 7.30 0.65 -18.91
C MET A 305 6.22 1.22 -19.84
N PHE A 306 4.94 1.05 -19.50
CA PHE A 306 3.83 1.52 -20.30
C PHE A 306 3.82 3.05 -20.42
N VAL A 307 4.04 3.77 -19.31
CA VAL A 307 4.18 5.23 -19.33
C VAL A 307 5.33 5.67 -20.24
N ARG A 308 6.51 5.05 -20.14
CA ARG A 308 7.66 5.37 -21.02
C ARG A 308 7.36 5.12 -22.49
N ILE A 309 6.66 4.04 -22.81
CA ILE A 309 6.21 3.75 -24.16
C ILE A 309 5.28 4.86 -24.68
N LEU A 310 4.28 5.25 -23.87
CA LEU A 310 3.37 6.33 -24.24
C LEU A 310 4.09 7.67 -24.43
N PHE A 311 5.02 8.01 -23.54
CA PHE A 311 5.85 9.22 -23.70
C PHE A 311 6.66 9.21 -24.99
N LYS A 312 7.26 8.06 -25.32
CA LYS A 312 8.04 7.91 -26.56
C LYS A 312 7.18 8.04 -27.82
N PHE A 313 5.96 7.48 -27.83
CA PHE A 313 5.08 7.53 -29.00
C PHE A 313 4.29 8.82 -29.13
N MET A 314 3.86 9.41 -28.02
CA MET A 314 3.00 10.60 -28.02
C MET A 314 3.81 11.89 -27.93
N SER A 315 5.07 11.84 -27.41
CA SER A 315 5.90 13.02 -27.13
C SER A 315 5.08 14.17 -26.54
N PRO A 316 4.47 13.97 -25.34
CA PRO A 316 3.47 14.90 -24.83
C PRO A 316 4.06 16.29 -24.60
N VAL A 317 3.35 17.31 -25.08
CA VAL A 317 3.72 18.73 -24.94
C VAL A 317 2.61 19.56 -24.29
N SER A 318 1.38 19.09 -24.29
CA SER A 318 0.24 19.80 -23.72
C SER A 318 -0.26 19.15 -22.43
N ASP A 319 -0.78 19.96 -21.53
CA ASP A 319 -1.36 19.53 -20.24
C ASP A 319 -2.39 18.40 -20.41
N TRP A 320 -3.21 18.48 -21.45
CA TRP A 320 -4.19 17.45 -21.77
C TRP A 320 -3.57 16.09 -22.14
N GLN A 321 -2.45 16.08 -22.87
CA GLN A 321 -1.73 14.84 -23.20
C GLN A 321 -1.13 14.18 -21.94
N PHE A 322 -0.53 14.97 -21.04
CA PHE A 322 -0.05 14.49 -19.75
C PHE A 322 -1.20 13.91 -18.92
N MET A 323 -2.35 14.62 -18.84
CA MET A 323 -3.54 14.12 -18.12
C MET A 323 -4.08 12.82 -18.70
N LEU A 324 -4.12 12.72 -20.05
CA LEU A 324 -4.58 11.49 -20.70
C LEU A 324 -3.69 10.30 -20.35
N ILE A 325 -2.36 10.44 -20.44
CA ILE A 325 -1.41 9.39 -20.07
C ILE A 325 -1.56 9.04 -18.59
N TYR A 326 -1.68 10.06 -17.72
CA TYR A 326 -1.83 9.88 -16.28
C TYR A 326 -3.08 9.07 -15.90
N ILE A 327 -4.21 9.30 -16.56
CA ILE A 327 -5.48 8.60 -16.28
C ILE A 327 -5.48 7.20 -16.91
N VAL A 328 -5.05 7.10 -18.16
CA VAL A 328 -5.13 5.83 -18.93
C VAL A 328 -4.16 4.79 -18.39
N SER A 329 -2.95 5.19 -18.00
CA SER A 329 -1.91 4.22 -17.60
C SER A 329 -2.31 3.34 -16.42
N PRO A 330 -2.74 3.87 -15.26
CA PRO A 330 -3.16 3.03 -14.14
C PRO A 330 -4.39 2.18 -14.46
N LEU A 331 -5.35 2.68 -15.23
CA LEU A 331 -6.54 1.92 -15.62
C LEU A 331 -6.18 0.71 -16.48
N VAL A 332 -5.33 0.89 -17.48
CA VAL A 332 -4.86 -0.21 -18.35
C VAL A 332 -4.10 -1.24 -17.52
N ILE A 333 -3.18 -0.81 -16.68
CA ILE A 333 -2.37 -1.73 -15.86
C ILE A 333 -3.24 -2.50 -14.85
N ILE A 334 -4.19 -1.87 -14.20
CA ILE A 334 -5.13 -2.57 -13.32
C ILE A 334 -5.94 -3.60 -14.12
N LEU A 335 -6.49 -3.23 -15.27
CA LEU A 335 -7.26 -4.13 -16.13
C LEU A 335 -6.43 -5.33 -16.59
N VAL A 336 -5.21 -5.10 -17.09
CA VAL A 336 -4.28 -6.16 -17.52
C VAL A 336 -3.98 -7.12 -16.36
N ASN A 337 -3.72 -6.60 -15.16
CA ASN A 337 -3.47 -7.43 -13.98
C ASN A 337 -4.70 -8.23 -13.54
N LEU A 338 -5.92 -7.66 -13.65
CA LEU A 338 -7.16 -8.39 -13.38
C LEU A 338 -7.41 -9.52 -14.39
N LEU A 339 -7.14 -9.26 -15.68
CA LEU A 339 -7.21 -10.29 -16.71
C LEU A 339 -6.16 -11.37 -16.52
N LEU A 340 -4.93 -10.99 -16.17
CA LEU A 340 -3.87 -11.93 -15.83
C LEU A 340 -4.27 -12.81 -14.63
N TYR A 341 -4.82 -12.20 -13.56
CA TYR A 341 -5.31 -12.95 -12.41
C TYR A 341 -6.42 -13.94 -12.80
N ALA A 342 -7.41 -13.50 -13.59
CA ALA A 342 -8.51 -14.35 -14.04
C ALA A 342 -7.99 -15.54 -14.86
N SER A 343 -7.04 -15.31 -15.78
CA SER A 343 -6.43 -16.33 -16.62
C SER A 343 -5.62 -17.32 -15.79
N LEU A 344 -4.75 -16.83 -14.90
CA LEU A 344 -3.96 -17.68 -14.01
C LEU A 344 -4.84 -18.52 -13.08
N LYS A 345 -5.89 -17.92 -12.51
CA LYS A 345 -6.82 -18.64 -11.63
C LYS A 345 -7.57 -19.74 -12.37
N LYS A 346 -7.93 -19.51 -13.64
CA LYS A 346 -8.62 -20.50 -14.48
C LYS A 346 -7.70 -21.64 -14.92
N LEU A 347 -6.49 -21.31 -15.37
CA LEU A 347 -5.55 -22.28 -15.96
C LEU A 347 -4.71 -23.01 -14.91
N PHE A 348 -4.28 -22.30 -13.86
CA PHE A 348 -3.33 -22.77 -12.85
C PHE A 348 -3.78 -22.39 -11.43
N PRO A 349 -4.92 -22.90 -10.92
CA PRO A 349 -5.49 -22.44 -9.64
C PRO A 349 -4.56 -22.65 -8.44
N HIS A 350 -3.89 -23.81 -8.35
CA HIS A 350 -2.94 -24.09 -7.25
C HIS A 350 -1.73 -23.19 -7.27
N PHE A 351 -1.16 -22.96 -8.45
CA PHE A 351 -0.04 -22.05 -8.63
C PHE A 351 -0.42 -20.61 -8.25
N THR A 352 -1.59 -20.16 -8.71
CA THR A 352 -2.14 -18.85 -8.37
C THR A 352 -2.29 -18.67 -6.87
N ALA A 353 -2.82 -19.69 -6.17
CA ALA A 353 -2.93 -19.67 -4.72
C ALA A 353 -1.57 -19.51 -4.03
N ILE A 354 -0.52 -20.18 -4.52
CA ILE A 354 0.84 -20.07 -3.96
C ILE A 354 1.39 -18.65 -4.14
N ILE A 355 1.36 -18.11 -5.36
CA ILE A 355 1.96 -16.80 -5.69
C ILE A 355 1.16 -15.61 -5.17
N THR A 356 -0.10 -15.82 -4.76
CA THR A 356 -0.96 -14.79 -4.12
C THR A 356 -1.12 -15.00 -2.61
N GLY A 357 -0.41 -15.95 -2.01
CA GLY A 357 -0.42 -16.20 -0.58
C GLY A 357 -1.73 -16.81 -0.07
N GLY A 358 -2.33 -17.73 -0.83
CA GLY A 358 -3.57 -18.43 -0.44
C GLY A 358 -4.84 -17.58 -0.56
N ARG A 359 -4.81 -16.53 -1.36
CA ARG A 359 -5.93 -15.61 -1.61
C ARG A 359 -6.64 -15.89 -2.94
N GLY A 360 -6.20 -16.91 -3.63
CA GLY A 360 -6.73 -17.36 -4.93
C GLY A 360 -7.96 -18.25 -4.85
#